data_7cdb3c0483eff645f0ff52029b521bcb
#
_entry.id   7cdb3c0483eff645f0ff52029b521bcb
#
_cell.length_a   1.000
_cell.length_b   1.000
_cell.length_c   1.000
_cell.angle_alpha   90.00
_cell.angle_beta   90.00
_cell.angle_gamma   90.00
#
_symmetry.space_group_name_H-M   'P 1'
#
loop_
_entity.id
_entity.type
_entity.pdbx_description
1 polymer ?
#
loop_
_entity_poly.entity_id
_entity_poly.type
_entity_poly.pdbx_seq_one_letter_code
_entity_poly.pdbx_strand_id
1 'polypeptide(L)'
;MKRIFTVLTSIALTFALSFSAAFANDDAFLKSQNYLKTIALDSPDAVIAYEATGMEADYKADALLNNFKETDYTTASYGDLAKSIIAISLLGENPKDFNKTNLVEILENRVQEDGTLTNDVNGGCGATIWTLMALE
;
A
#
# COMPACT_ATOMS: atom_id res chain seq x y z
N MET A 1 -8.70 -14.62 -15.83
CA MET A 1 -9.29 -13.33 -15.46
C MET A 1 -10.37 -13.43 -14.38
N LYS A 2 -11.41 -14.29 -14.48
CA LYS A 2 -12.47 -14.38 -13.44
C LYS A 2 -11.99 -14.78 -12.02
N ARG A 3 -10.95 -15.61 -11.88
CA ARG A 3 -10.46 -16.08 -10.57
C ARG A 3 -9.64 -15.02 -9.81
N ILE A 4 -8.93 -14.15 -10.50
CA ILE A 4 -8.15 -13.05 -9.89
C ILE A 4 -9.09 -11.98 -9.33
N PHE A 5 -10.19 -11.69 -10.02
CA PHE A 5 -11.19 -10.74 -9.55
C PHE A 5 -11.90 -11.23 -8.27
N THR A 6 -12.12 -12.54 -8.14
CA THR A 6 -12.77 -13.13 -6.96
C THR A 6 -11.86 -13.10 -5.73
N VAL A 7 -10.54 -13.25 -5.90
CA VAL A 7 -9.57 -13.19 -4.80
C VAL A 7 -9.41 -11.75 -4.30
N LEU A 8 -9.25 -10.77 -5.20
CA LEU A 8 -9.17 -9.36 -4.85
C LEU A 8 -10.42 -8.84 -4.11
N THR A 9 -11.62 -9.23 -4.57
CA THR A 9 -12.87 -8.88 -3.88
C THR A 9 -13.01 -9.57 -2.52
N SER A 10 -12.47 -10.78 -2.34
CA SER A 10 -12.49 -11.49 -1.05
C SER A 10 -11.56 -10.82 -0.04
N ILE A 11 -10.37 -10.40 -0.44
CA ILE A 11 -9.38 -9.74 0.44
C ILE A 11 -9.90 -8.35 0.86
N ALA A 12 -10.41 -7.55 -0.07
CA ALA A 12 -11.02 -6.27 0.24
C ALA A 12 -12.23 -6.41 1.19
N LEU A 13 -13.06 -7.44 0.99
CA LEU A 13 -14.22 -7.71 1.85
C LEU A 13 -13.80 -8.20 3.25
N THR A 14 -12.76 -9.01 3.35
CA THR A 14 -12.23 -9.51 4.63
C THR A 14 -11.58 -8.38 5.43
N PHE A 15 -10.85 -7.50 4.79
CA PHE A 15 -10.27 -6.30 5.42
C PHE A 15 -11.38 -5.34 5.91
N ALA A 16 -12.38 -5.05 5.08
CA ALA A 16 -13.50 -4.18 5.45
C ALA A 16 -14.31 -4.77 6.63
N LEU A 17 -14.55 -6.07 6.66
CA LEU A 17 -15.29 -6.74 7.74
C LEU A 17 -14.48 -6.85 9.05
N SER A 18 -13.16 -7.01 8.95
CA SER A 18 -12.29 -7.07 10.14
C SER A 18 -12.15 -5.70 10.81
N PHE A 19 -12.12 -4.61 10.03
CA PHE A 19 -12.06 -3.26 10.56
C PHE A 19 -13.39 -2.80 11.20
N SER A 20 -14.53 -3.14 10.62
CA SER A 20 -15.83 -2.75 11.16
C SER A 20 -16.14 -3.36 12.55
N ALA A 21 -15.54 -4.49 12.89
CA ALA A 21 -15.74 -5.15 14.19
C ALA A 21 -14.84 -4.58 15.31
N ALA A 22 -13.77 -3.84 14.98
CA ALA A 22 -12.79 -3.35 15.95
C ALA A 22 -13.09 -1.94 16.49
N PHE A 23 -13.97 -1.18 15.84
CA PHE A 23 -14.28 0.19 16.26
C PHE A 23 -15.55 0.26 17.11
N ALA A 24 -15.37 0.11 18.41
CA ALA A 24 -16.46 0.27 19.40
C ALA A 24 -16.89 1.74 19.60
N ASN A 25 -16.36 2.68 18.80
CA ASN A 25 -16.69 4.11 18.91
C ASN A 25 -16.81 4.76 17.52
N ASP A 26 -18.01 4.74 16.96
CA ASP A 26 -18.34 5.35 15.67
C ASP A 26 -17.95 6.83 15.58
N ASP A 27 -18.02 7.57 16.70
CA ASP A 27 -17.68 9.00 16.74
C ASP A 27 -16.16 9.23 16.53
N ALA A 28 -15.31 8.40 17.12
CA ALA A 28 -13.85 8.48 16.92
C ALA A 28 -13.47 8.13 15.49
N PHE A 29 -14.08 7.11 14.92
CA PHE A 29 -13.85 6.72 13.53
C PHE A 29 -14.27 7.82 12.56
N LEU A 30 -15.48 8.38 12.71
CA LEU A 30 -15.97 9.48 11.89
C LEU A 30 -15.10 10.74 12.00
N LYS A 31 -14.60 11.05 13.20
CA LYS A 31 -13.66 12.16 13.41
C LYS A 31 -12.34 11.93 12.66
N SER A 32 -11.82 10.70 12.70
CA SER A 32 -10.60 10.31 11.98
C SER A 32 -10.80 10.40 10.46
N GLN A 33 -11.92 9.90 9.93
CA GLN A 33 -12.26 10.06 8.51
C GLN A 33 -12.35 11.54 8.10
N ASN A 34 -13.02 12.37 8.92
CA ASN A 34 -13.15 13.80 8.63
C ASN A 34 -11.79 14.50 8.65
N TYR A 35 -10.89 14.11 9.54
CA TYR A 35 -9.51 14.61 9.53
C TYR A 35 -8.77 14.17 8.26
N LEU A 36 -8.84 12.90 7.89
CA LEU A 36 -8.22 12.38 6.67
C LEU A 36 -8.68 13.11 5.41
N LYS A 37 -9.94 13.57 5.34
CA LYS A 37 -10.44 14.39 4.22
C LYS A 37 -9.75 15.75 4.10
N THR A 38 -9.10 16.22 5.15
CA THR A 38 -8.43 17.54 5.17
C THR A 38 -6.96 17.47 4.85
N ILE A 39 -6.33 16.27 4.92
CA ILE A 39 -4.91 16.11 4.61
C ILE A 39 -4.68 15.90 3.11
N ALA A 40 -3.49 16.26 2.65
CA ALA A 40 -3.05 15.93 1.30
C ALA A 40 -2.70 14.44 1.21
N LEU A 41 -2.99 13.81 0.06
CA LEU A 41 -2.52 12.47 -0.25
C LEU A 41 -1.13 12.59 -0.90
N ASP A 42 -0.13 12.89 -0.09
CA ASP A 42 1.25 13.15 -0.50
C ASP A 42 2.23 12.02 -0.16
N SER A 43 1.72 10.95 0.43
CA SER A 43 2.52 9.79 0.82
C SER A 43 1.76 8.47 0.62
N PRO A 44 2.49 7.34 0.44
CA PRO A 44 1.87 6.01 0.40
C PRO A 44 1.02 5.71 1.64
N ASP A 45 1.49 6.09 2.83
CA ASP A 45 0.77 5.89 4.08
C ASP A 45 -0.58 6.64 4.10
N ALA A 46 -0.64 7.84 3.54
CA ALA A 46 -1.87 8.61 3.44
C ALA A 46 -2.90 7.93 2.52
N VAL A 47 -2.46 7.40 1.37
CA VAL A 47 -3.34 6.64 0.46
C VAL A 47 -3.86 5.38 1.14
N ILE A 48 -2.98 4.59 1.75
CA ILE A 48 -3.34 3.35 2.43
C ILE A 48 -4.35 3.62 3.56
N ALA A 49 -4.10 4.66 4.38
CA ALA A 49 -5.01 5.05 5.44
C ALA A 49 -6.37 5.53 4.90
N TYR A 50 -6.36 6.27 3.80
CA TYR A 50 -7.57 6.80 3.17
C TYR A 50 -8.46 5.66 2.65
N GLU A 51 -7.89 4.73 1.86
CA GLU A 51 -8.57 3.55 1.34
C GLU A 51 -9.03 2.60 2.45
N ALA A 52 -8.22 2.41 3.50
CA ALA A 52 -8.57 1.57 4.64
C ALA A 52 -9.81 2.06 5.39
N THR A 53 -10.17 3.34 5.27
CA THR A 53 -11.41 3.90 5.84
C THR A 53 -12.60 3.85 4.90
N GLY A 54 -12.46 3.22 3.72
CA GLY A 54 -13.50 3.12 2.70
C GLY A 54 -13.72 4.42 1.91
N MET A 55 -12.74 5.31 1.90
CA MET A 55 -12.75 6.52 1.09
C MET A 55 -11.95 6.28 -0.19
N GLU A 56 -12.40 6.83 -1.30
CA GLU A 56 -11.70 6.74 -2.60
C GLU A 56 -10.64 7.84 -2.72
N ALA A 57 -9.40 7.45 -3.02
CA ALA A 57 -8.23 8.33 -3.06
C ALA A 57 -7.88 8.84 -4.47
N ASP A 58 -8.37 8.21 -5.51
CA ASP A 58 -7.97 8.37 -6.91
C ASP A 58 -7.91 9.82 -7.39
N TYR A 59 -8.94 10.60 -7.12
CA TYR A 59 -9.06 11.99 -7.59
C TYR A 59 -8.10 12.98 -6.91
N LYS A 60 -7.41 12.57 -5.83
CA LYS A 60 -6.50 13.42 -5.06
C LYS A 60 -5.04 13.04 -5.23
N ALA A 61 -4.76 11.99 -5.97
CA ALA A 61 -3.46 11.34 -5.95
C ALA A 61 -2.58 11.64 -7.17
N ASP A 62 -3.02 12.48 -8.12
CA ASP A 62 -2.25 12.79 -9.32
C ASP A 62 -0.82 13.29 -9.01
N ALA A 63 -0.68 14.16 -8.01
CA ALA A 63 0.62 14.67 -7.59
C ALA A 63 1.49 13.56 -7.00
N LEU A 64 0.90 12.66 -6.21
CA LEU A 64 1.58 11.52 -5.63
C LEU A 64 2.00 10.52 -6.71
N LEU A 65 1.13 10.22 -7.67
CA LEU A 65 1.47 9.34 -8.80
C LEU A 65 2.63 9.90 -9.63
N ASN A 66 2.69 11.22 -9.82
CA ASN A 66 3.82 11.85 -10.48
C ASN A 66 5.11 11.74 -9.65
N ASN A 67 5.04 11.94 -8.34
CA ASN A 67 6.17 11.72 -7.44
C ASN A 67 6.65 10.26 -7.48
N PHE A 68 5.75 9.30 -7.51
CA PHE A 68 6.09 7.89 -7.66
C PHE A 68 6.84 7.60 -8.97
N LYS A 69 6.48 8.27 -10.08
CA LYS A 69 7.17 8.11 -11.38
C LYS A 69 8.60 8.67 -11.36
N GLU A 70 8.88 9.62 -10.49
CA GLU A 70 10.19 10.26 -10.35
C GLU A 70 11.07 9.59 -9.28
N THR A 71 10.51 8.68 -8.47
CA THR A 71 11.22 8.02 -7.37
C THR A 71 12.19 6.95 -7.89
N ASP A 72 13.43 6.95 -7.40
CA ASP A 72 14.38 5.86 -7.61
C ASP A 72 14.14 4.73 -6.62
N TYR A 73 13.40 3.72 -7.06
CA TYR A 73 13.06 2.56 -6.24
C TYR A 73 14.22 1.58 -6.04
N THR A 74 15.33 1.73 -6.78
CA THR A 74 16.49 0.85 -6.60
C THR A 74 17.20 1.12 -5.28
N THR A 75 17.07 2.33 -4.74
CA THR A 75 17.67 2.78 -3.48
C THR A 75 16.66 2.93 -2.33
N ALA A 76 15.37 2.84 -2.61
CA ALA A 76 14.32 2.95 -1.60
C ALA A 76 14.43 1.87 -0.52
N SER A 77 14.02 2.17 0.72
CA SER A 77 13.89 1.16 1.76
C SER A 77 12.86 0.09 1.40
N TYR A 78 12.92 -1.09 2.04
CA TYR A 78 11.91 -2.15 1.82
C TYR A 78 10.51 -1.67 2.14
N GLY A 79 10.37 -0.98 3.28
CA GLY A 79 9.08 -0.46 3.72
C GLY A 79 8.51 0.58 2.76
N ASP A 80 9.34 1.49 2.26
CA ASP A 80 8.90 2.53 1.32
C ASP A 80 8.54 1.93 -0.04
N LEU A 81 9.35 1.00 -0.55
CA LEU A 81 9.04 0.30 -1.80
C LEU A 81 7.74 -0.51 -1.68
N ALA A 82 7.59 -1.29 -0.61
CA ALA A 82 6.40 -2.10 -0.37
C ALA A 82 5.14 -1.24 -0.23
N LYS A 83 5.19 -0.17 0.56
CA LYS A 83 4.07 0.78 0.70
C LYS A 83 3.74 1.48 -0.62
N SER A 84 4.75 1.81 -1.43
CA SER A 84 4.53 2.39 -2.76
C SER A 84 3.83 1.41 -3.69
N ILE A 85 4.22 0.12 -3.69
CA ILE A 85 3.53 -0.94 -4.45
C ILE A 85 2.06 -1.02 -4.05
N ILE A 86 1.76 -1.05 -2.75
CA ILE A 86 0.39 -1.11 -2.23
C ILE A 86 -0.38 0.15 -2.65
N ALA A 87 0.17 1.34 -2.44
CA ALA A 87 -0.50 2.58 -2.77
C ALA A 87 -0.78 2.72 -4.28
N ILE A 88 0.19 2.36 -5.14
CA ILE A 88 0.04 2.33 -6.60
C ILE A 88 -1.09 1.37 -7.01
N SER A 89 -1.16 0.19 -6.38
CA SER A 89 -2.24 -0.78 -6.64
C SER A 89 -3.60 -0.25 -6.19
N LEU A 90 -3.69 0.40 -5.03
CA LEU A 90 -4.92 1.01 -4.51
C LEU A 90 -5.42 2.15 -5.42
N LEU A 91 -4.51 2.88 -6.05
CA LEU A 91 -4.82 3.93 -7.03
C LEU A 91 -5.17 3.38 -8.42
N GLY A 92 -5.28 2.05 -8.58
CA GLY A 92 -5.70 1.41 -9.83
C GLY A 92 -4.59 1.24 -10.87
N GLU A 93 -3.36 1.60 -10.55
CA GLU A 93 -2.21 1.44 -11.42
C GLU A 93 -1.57 0.04 -11.24
N ASN A 94 -0.79 -0.40 -12.22
CA ASN A 94 -0.13 -1.71 -12.18
C ASN A 94 1.32 -1.60 -11.70
N PRO A 95 1.68 -2.02 -10.47
CA PRO A 95 3.05 -1.93 -9.98
C PRO A 95 4.04 -2.84 -10.70
N LYS A 96 3.57 -3.84 -11.47
CA LYS A 96 4.42 -4.68 -12.32
C LYS A 96 4.79 -4.02 -13.66
N ASP A 97 4.15 -2.91 -13.99
CA ASP A 97 4.46 -2.10 -15.18
C ASP A 97 4.21 -0.61 -14.89
N PHE A 98 4.74 -0.12 -13.78
CA PHE A 98 4.59 1.27 -13.39
C PHE A 98 5.75 2.09 -13.92
N ASN A 99 5.44 3.05 -14.81
CA ASN A 99 6.44 3.87 -15.50
C ASN A 99 7.56 3.03 -16.17
N LYS A 100 7.19 1.91 -16.79
CA LYS A 100 8.10 0.93 -17.43
C LYS A 100 9.04 0.20 -16.45
N THR A 101 8.71 0.19 -15.18
CA THR A 101 9.47 -0.47 -14.11
C THR A 101 8.58 -1.50 -13.42
N ASN A 102 9.11 -2.70 -13.21
CA ASN A 102 8.46 -3.72 -12.40
C ASN A 102 8.91 -3.58 -10.94
N LEU A 103 8.11 -2.85 -10.15
CA LEU A 103 8.42 -2.59 -8.74
C LEU A 103 8.34 -3.86 -7.88
N VAL A 104 7.43 -4.77 -8.26
CA VAL A 104 7.26 -6.06 -7.56
C VAL A 104 8.52 -6.91 -7.71
N GLU A 105 9.08 -7.00 -8.92
CA GLU A 105 10.32 -7.72 -9.19
C GLU A 105 11.52 -7.11 -8.43
N ILE A 106 11.59 -5.78 -8.32
CA ILE A 106 12.62 -5.13 -7.49
C ILE A 106 12.49 -5.56 -6.03
N LEU A 107 11.29 -5.66 -5.49
CA LEU A 107 11.06 -6.09 -4.12
C LEU A 107 11.37 -7.58 -3.94
N GLU A 108 10.87 -8.45 -4.84
CA GLU A 108 11.13 -9.90 -4.83
C GLU A 108 12.63 -10.22 -4.82
N ASN A 109 13.41 -9.53 -5.68
CA ASN A 109 14.86 -9.74 -5.78
C ASN A 109 15.66 -9.33 -4.55
N ARG A 110 15.04 -8.63 -3.61
CA ARG A 110 15.65 -8.26 -2.33
C ARG A 110 15.35 -9.24 -1.20
N VAL A 111 14.36 -10.12 -1.37
CA VAL A 111 14.04 -11.18 -0.41
C VAL A 111 15.02 -12.33 -0.60
N GLN A 112 15.70 -12.76 0.49
CA GLN A 112 16.64 -13.87 0.47
C GLN A 112 15.91 -15.21 0.38
N GLU A 113 16.63 -16.28 0.01
CA GLU A 113 16.07 -17.63 -0.04
C GLU A 113 15.50 -18.12 1.31
N ASP A 114 16.03 -17.62 2.42
CA ASP A 114 15.53 -17.92 3.77
C ASP A 114 14.38 -17.01 4.21
N GLY A 115 13.91 -16.11 3.32
CA GLY A 115 12.84 -15.15 3.59
C GLY A 115 13.29 -13.88 4.34
N THR A 116 14.57 -13.74 4.64
CA THR A 116 15.09 -12.50 5.24
C THR A 116 15.23 -11.39 4.19
N LEU A 117 15.26 -10.14 4.65
CA LEU A 117 15.44 -8.98 3.79
C LEU A 117 16.91 -8.57 3.75
N THR A 118 17.48 -8.45 2.55
CA THR A 118 18.89 -8.07 2.36
C THR A 118 19.18 -6.68 2.94
N ASN A 119 20.18 -6.58 3.82
CA ASN A 119 20.64 -5.29 4.38
C ASN A 119 19.56 -4.51 5.16
N ASP A 120 18.56 -5.17 5.69
CA ASP A 120 17.57 -4.52 6.53
C ASP A 120 18.15 -4.31 7.95
N VAL A 121 19.11 -3.38 8.04
CA VAL A 121 19.87 -3.08 9.28
C VAL A 121 18.97 -2.47 10.36
N ASN A 122 17.80 -1.92 9.97
CA ASN A 122 16.83 -1.28 10.83
C ASN A 122 15.44 -1.92 10.74
N GLY A 123 15.32 -2.98 9.96
CA GLY A 123 14.07 -3.65 9.70
C GLY A 123 13.59 -4.46 10.88
N GLY A 124 12.89 -3.79 11.73
CA GLY A 124 12.00 -4.50 12.63
C GLY A 124 10.92 -5.25 11.81
N CYS A 125 10.05 -6.00 12.50
CA CYS A 125 8.95 -6.74 11.85
C CYS A 125 8.09 -5.89 10.89
N GLY A 126 8.16 -4.55 10.97
CA GLY A 126 7.44 -3.62 10.11
C GLY A 126 7.77 -3.75 8.63
N ALA A 127 9.07 -3.76 8.26
CA ALA A 127 9.48 -3.90 6.86
C ALA A 127 9.05 -5.25 6.28
N THR A 128 9.18 -6.33 7.06
CA THR A 128 8.75 -7.67 6.68
C THR A 128 7.24 -7.74 6.46
N ILE A 129 6.45 -7.14 7.36
CA ILE A 129 4.98 -7.11 7.22
C ILE A 129 4.57 -6.38 5.94
N TRP A 130 5.12 -5.19 5.68
CA TRP A 130 4.82 -4.44 4.47
C TRP A 130 5.24 -5.19 3.20
N THR A 131 6.41 -5.85 3.22
CA THR A 131 6.89 -6.67 2.10
C THR A 131 5.93 -7.82 1.82
N LEU A 132 5.49 -8.56 2.84
CA LEU A 132 4.51 -9.63 2.67
C LEU A 132 3.19 -9.12 2.08
N MET A 133 2.68 -8.00 2.57
CA MET A 133 1.45 -7.39 2.06
C MET A 133 1.56 -6.91 0.61
N ALA A 134 2.74 -6.47 0.18
CA ALA A 134 2.96 -6.00 -1.18
C ALA A 134 3.14 -7.14 -2.19
N LEU A 135 3.55 -8.34 -1.74
CA LEU A 135 3.78 -9.52 -2.58
C LEU A 135 2.57 -10.47 -2.64
N GLU A 136 1.54 -10.26 -1.83
CA GLU A 136 0.28 -11.02 -1.83
C GLU A 136 -0.66 -10.59 -2.96
#